data_6fd8e287c03bd8bdb2ff7813831fd117
#
_entry.id   6fd8e287c03bd8bdb2ff7813831fd117
#
_cell.length_a   1.000
_cell.length_b   1.000
_cell.length_c   1.000
_cell.angle_alpha   90.00
_cell.angle_beta   90.00
_cell.angle_gamma   90.00
#
_symmetry.space_group_name_H-M   'P 1'
#
loop_
_entity.id
_entity.type
_entity.pdbx_description
1 polymer ?
#
loop_
_entity_poly.entity_id
_entity_poly.type
_entity_poly.pdbx_seq_one_letter_code
_entity_poly.pdbx_strand_id
1 'polypeptide(L)'
;IYYQSARPQEYNFDLTWEKTTTYNVGLDFGFLNNRITGNLDYYYRYTTDLISKVDVPMGTNFKNQVYSNIGSLSNQGVEVMLNGVAIDNKNLKWDMGLNFTYNINKIEDLTSGQGENYFVTTGGVSSGTGNTIQRHQEGYAANTFFVYESYRTKKGVLEIRDQNGDETINEKDLVPYHKAAPDFQIGFQSKWQFYNFDLSFSLRANIGNYVYNDVLAGKMQSMKTLSREGGYTNVMLAAQQPYNDILNSKTVTTDNAWRMSEFIENASFLRCDNITLGYTFDEAKVKARIFATVSNPFVISGYRGLDP
;
A
#
# COMPACT_ATOMS: atom_id res chain seq x y z
N ILE A 1 23.75 -33.56 24.45
CA ILE A 1 23.49 -32.53 25.49
C ILE A 1 23.36 -31.21 24.75
N TYR A 2 22.14 -30.64 24.69
CA TYR A 2 21.90 -29.33 24.10
C TYR A 2 22.07 -28.28 25.21
N TYR A 3 23.01 -27.37 25.06
CA TYR A 3 23.14 -26.21 25.93
C TYR A 3 22.31 -25.08 25.35
N GLN A 4 21.32 -24.58 26.06
CA GLN A 4 20.68 -23.32 25.76
C GLN A 4 21.66 -22.19 26.12
N SER A 5 22.15 -21.46 25.12
CA SER A 5 22.90 -20.24 25.35
C SER A 5 21.98 -19.03 25.15
N ALA A 6 21.85 -18.18 26.17
CA ALA A 6 21.18 -16.90 26.06
C ALA A 6 22.17 -15.86 25.52
N ARG A 7 21.77 -15.08 24.49
CA ARG A 7 22.52 -13.89 24.06
C ARG A 7 21.88 -12.65 24.68
N PRO A 8 22.68 -11.72 25.23
CA PRO A 8 22.16 -10.42 25.62
C PRO A 8 21.50 -9.73 24.39
N GLN A 9 20.35 -9.12 24.62
CA GLN A 9 19.63 -8.34 23.60
C GLN A 9 19.89 -6.85 23.85
N GLU A 10 19.54 -6.04 22.85
CA GLU A 10 19.51 -4.59 23.01
C GLU A 10 18.56 -4.20 24.15
N TYR A 11 18.90 -3.12 24.87
CA TYR A 11 18.06 -2.56 25.92
C TYR A 11 18.05 -1.03 25.84
N ASN A 12 16.90 -0.45 26.20
CA ASN A 12 16.73 0.97 26.41
C ASN A 12 15.83 1.18 27.63
N PHE A 13 16.37 1.72 28.71
CA PHE A 13 15.61 1.96 29.95
C PHE A 13 14.63 3.12 29.83
N ASP A 14 14.84 4.04 28.87
CA ASP A 14 14.02 5.22 28.67
C ASP A 14 12.87 4.95 27.68
N LEU A 15 12.70 3.69 27.22
CA LEU A 15 11.66 3.32 26.29
C LEU A 15 10.27 3.49 26.92
N THR A 16 9.44 4.31 26.29
CA THR A 16 8.06 4.57 26.71
C THR A 16 7.05 4.15 25.64
N TRP A 17 5.76 4.17 26.00
CA TRP A 17 4.69 3.90 25.05
C TRP A 17 4.48 5.06 24.09
N GLU A 18 4.14 4.74 22.84
CA GLU A 18 3.63 5.71 21.88
C GLU A 18 2.34 6.35 22.41
N LYS A 19 2.16 7.64 22.17
CA LYS A 19 0.99 8.39 22.62
C LYS A 19 0.26 8.96 21.42
N THR A 20 -1.02 8.66 21.30
CA THR A 20 -1.87 9.19 20.23
C THR A 20 -2.94 10.09 20.80
N THR A 21 -2.97 11.34 20.34
CA THR A 21 -4.05 12.29 20.58
C THR A 21 -4.95 12.34 19.36
N THR A 22 -6.26 12.17 19.54
CA THR A 22 -7.25 12.18 18.47
C THR A 22 -8.26 13.29 18.69
N TYR A 23 -8.49 14.09 17.67
CA TYR A 23 -9.61 15.01 17.55
C TYR A 23 -10.53 14.46 16.46
N ASN A 24 -11.82 14.36 16.77
CA ASN A 24 -12.84 13.88 15.83
C ASN A 24 -14.07 14.79 15.92
N VAL A 25 -14.61 15.15 14.75
CA VAL A 25 -15.88 15.87 14.64
C VAL A 25 -16.73 15.12 13.63
N GLY A 26 -17.90 14.66 14.09
CA GLY A 26 -18.82 13.88 13.28
C GLY A 26 -20.21 14.54 13.20
N LEU A 27 -20.89 14.28 12.08
CA LEU A 27 -22.28 14.67 11.84
C LEU A 27 -23.07 13.46 11.35
N ASP A 28 -24.04 13.04 12.14
CA ASP A 28 -25.03 12.05 11.74
C ASP A 28 -26.27 12.75 11.18
N PHE A 29 -26.81 12.23 10.10
CA PHE A 29 -27.99 12.79 9.47
C PHE A 29 -28.95 11.73 8.93
N GLY A 30 -30.24 12.10 8.87
CA GLY A 30 -31.29 11.28 8.26
C GLY A 30 -32.30 12.16 7.54
N PHE A 31 -32.62 11.80 6.31
CA PHE A 31 -33.57 12.52 5.45
C PHE A 31 -34.68 11.60 4.93
N LEU A 32 -35.80 12.19 4.54
CA LEU A 32 -36.91 11.48 3.89
C LEU A 32 -37.43 10.32 4.77
N ASN A 33 -37.69 10.56 6.05
CA ASN A 33 -38.09 9.53 7.02
C ASN A 33 -37.07 8.39 7.10
N ASN A 34 -35.78 8.73 7.17
CA ASN A 34 -34.65 7.81 7.24
C ASN A 34 -34.47 6.91 6.01
N ARG A 35 -35.02 7.29 4.87
CA ARG A 35 -34.71 6.62 3.60
C ARG A 35 -33.30 6.89 3.12
N ILE A 36 -32.71 8.01 3.55
CA ILE A 36 -31.30 8.35 3.36
C ILE A 36 -30.75 8.66 4.75
N THR A 37 -29.76 7.90 5.17
CA THR A 37 -29.03 8.11 6.42
C THR A 37 -27.54 8.11 6.15
N GLY A 38 -26.77 8.79 6.96
CA GLY A 38 -25.33 8.77 6.83
C GLY A 38 -24.64 9.49 7.97
N ASN A 39 -23.33 9.38 7.94
CA ASN A 39 -22.44 10.18 8.77
C ASN A 39 -21.33 10.79 7.91
N LEU A 40 -20.79 11.88 8.41
CA LEU A 40 -19.62 12.57 7.90
C LEU A 40 -18.72 12.83 9.09
N ASP A 41 -17.52 12.26 9.08
CA ASP A 41 -16.53 12.40 10.13
C ASP A 41 -15.26 13.03 9.57
N TYR A 42 -14.71 13.99 10.31
CA TYR A 42 -13.35 14.49 10.12
C TYR A 42 -12.55 14.13 11.35
N TYR A 43 -11.37 13.56 11.15
CA TYR A 43 -10.44 13.25 12.23
C TYR A 43 -9.05 13.82 11.98
N TYR A 44 -8.38 14.15 13.08
CA TYR A 44 -6.97 14.45 13.14
C TYR A 44 -6.36 13.65 14.29
N ARG A 45 -5.35 12.83 13.98
CA ARG A 45 -4.60 12.02 14.95
C ARG A 45 -3.15 12.43 14.91
N TYR A 46 -2.58 12.68 16.06
CA TYR A 46 -1.18 13.01 16.23
C TYR A 46 -0.56 12.02 17.20
N THR A 47 0.43 11.24 16.72
CA THR A 47 1.15 10.24 17.51
C THR A 47 2.55 10.76 17.76
N THR A 48 2.96 10.76 19.04
CA THR A 48 4.32 11.10 19.50
C THR A 48 4.99 9.86 20.08
N ASP A 49 6.28 10.01 20.34
CA ASP A 49 7.10 8.96 20.95
C ASP A 49 7.10 7.67 20.11
N LEU A 50 7.07 7.79 18.77
CA LEU A 50 7.10 6.64 17.86
C LEU A 50 8.29 5.74 18.15
N ILE A 51 8.03 4.44 18.31
CA ILE A 51 9.07 3.46 18.60
C ILE A 51 9.72 3.04 17.27
N SER A 52 11.01 3.31 17.13
CA SER A 52 11.77 2.91 15.97
C SER A 52 13.15 2.37 16.37
N LYS A 53 13.74 1.56 15.47
CA LYS A 53 15.13 1.13 15.63
C LYS A 53 16.07 2.24 15.19
N VAL A 54 16.99 2.61 16.08
CA VAL A 54 18.03 3.60 15.83
C VAL A 54 19.41 2.97 15.95
N ASP A 55 20.34 3.44 15.15
CA ASP A 55 21.74 3.04 15.26
C ASP A 55 22.37 3.70 16.49
N VAL A 56 23.13 2.93 17.24
CA VAL A 56 23.91 3.42 18.39
C VAL A 56 25.40 3.14 18.17
N PRO A 57 26.30 3.96 18.76
CA PRO A 57 27.73 3.73 18.64
C PRO A 57 28.14 2.32 19.10
N MET A 58 29.06 1.70 18.39
CA MET A 58 29.57 0.38 18.75
C MET A 58 30.11 0.35 20.18
N GLY A 59 29.68 -0.66 20.94
CA GLY A 59 30.13 -0.83 22.34
C GLY A 59 29.29 -0.10 23.39
N THR A 60 28.30 0.70 22.99
CA THR A 60 27.39 1.37 23.94
C THR A 60 26.18 0.50 24.31
N ASN A 61 25.91 -0.54 23.55
CA ASN A 61 24.84 -1.51 23.81
C ASN A 61 25.25 -2.92 23.33
N PHE A 62 24.49 -3.95 23.66
CA PHE A 62 24.75 -5.32 23.20
C PHE A 62 24.54 -5.52 21.71
N LYS A 63 23.82 -4.60 21.05
CA LYS A 63 23.69 -4.51 19.60
C LYS A 63 23.96 -3.09 19.13
N ASN A 64 24.25 -2.94 17.84
CA ASN A 64 24.48 -1.64 17.21
C ASN A 64 23.18 -0.88 16.91
N GLN A 65 22.04 -1.49 17.21
CA GLN A 65 20.71 -0.89 17.06
C GLN A 65 19.90 -1.14 18.31
N VAL A 66 19.14 -0.13 18.74
CA VAL A 66 18.22 -0.21 19.87
C VAL A 66 16.86 0.37 19.50
N TYR A 67 15.81 -0.09 20.17
CA TYR A 67 14.52 0.59 20.09
C TYR A 67 14.54 1.86 20.93
N SER A 68 14.09 2.96 20.34
CA SER A 68 14.00 4.26 20.99
C SER A 68 12.74 4.99 20.56
N ASN A 69 12.22 5.85 21.39
CA ASN A 69 11.11 6.74 21.06
C ASN A 69 11.67 7.91 20.27
N ILE A 70 11.44 7.91 18.97
CA ILE A 70 11.86 8.97 18.06
C ILE A 70 10.73 9.38 17.15
N GLY A 71 10.49 10.69 17.09
CA GLY A 71 9.62 11.25 16.08
C GLY A 71 8.14 11.27 16.41
N SER A 72 7.42 11.79 15.46
CA SER A 72 5.98 11.96 15.50
C SER A 72 5.35 11.80 14.11
N LEU A 73 4.06 11.47 14.10
CA LEU A 73 3.31 11.20 12.89
C LEU A 73 1.92 11.78 13.01
N SER A 74 1.45 12.42 11.94
CA SER A 74 0.06 12.86 11.82
C SER A 74 -0.72 12.00 10.83
N ASN A 75 -1.99 11.77 11.15
CA ASN A 75 -3.00 11.22 10.24
C ASN A 75 -4.23 12.09 10.30
N GLN A 76 -4.71 12.52 9.16
CA GLN A 76 -5.97 13.26 9.07
C GLN A 76 -6.79 12.76 7.89
N GLY A 77 -8.10 12.81 8.03
CA GLY A 77 -8.96 12.30 6.99
C GLY A 77 -10.42 12.67 7.15
N VAL A 78 -11.14 12.35 6.10
CA VAL A 78 -12.60 12.47 6.03
C VAL A 78 -13.17 11.10 5.75
N GLU A 79 -14.17 10.71 6.53
CA GLU A 79 -14.93 9.48 6.34
C GLU A 79 -16.40 9.83 6.09
N VAL A 80 -16.98 9.22 5.08
CA VAL A 80 -18.41 9.40 4.74
C VAL A 80 -19.04 8.03 4.62
N MET A 81 -20.13 7.83 5.33
CA MET A 81 -21.00 6.67 5.14
C MET A 81 -22.39 7.13 4.75
N LEU A 82 -22.93 6.57 3.67
CA LEU A 82 -24.27 6.84 3.20
C LEU A 82 -25.00 5.52 3.03
N ASN A 83 -26.22 5.46 3.59
CA ASN A 83 -27.14 4.35 3.37
C ASN A 83 -28.44 4.90 2.78
N GLY A 84 -28.97 4.21 1.81
CA GLY A 84 -30.17 4.65 1.12
C GLY A 84 -31.10 3.49 0.78
N VAL A 85 -32.39 3.73 0.97
CA VAL A 85 -33.48 2.89 0.47
C VAL A 85 -34.02 3.55 -0.79
N ALA A 86 -33.45 3.14 -1.95
CA ALA A 86 -33.79 3.75 -3.23
C ALA A 86 -35.22 3.40 -3.65
N ILE A 87 -35.61 2.13 -3.47
CA ILE A 87 -36.96 1.63 -3.79
C ILE A 87 -37.44 0.81 -2.59
N ASP A 88 -38.68 1.07 -2.19
CA ASP A 88 -39.36 0.31 -1.15
C ASP A 88 -40.85 0.20 -1.50
N ASN A 89 -41.19 -0.90 -2.16
CA ASN A 89 -42.57 -1.21 -2.48
C ASN A 89 -42.84 -2.73 -2.27
N LYS A 90 -44.07 -3.14 -2.41
CA LYS A 90 -44.51 -4.52 -2.13
C LYS A 90 -43.69 -5.60 -2.87
N ASN A 91 -43.25 -5.31 -4.10
CA ASN A 91 -42.68 -6.29 -5.01
C ASN A 91 -41.17 -6.12 -5.22
N LEU A 92 -40.65 -4.92 -4.91
CA LEU A 92 -39.24 -4.57 -5.13
C LEU A 92 -38.75 -3.69 -3.99
N LYS A 93 -37.66 -4.11 -3.37
CA LYS A 93 -36.90 -3.30 -2.43
C LYS A 93 -35.45 -3.21 -2.91
N TRP A 94 -34.88 -2.01 -2.88
CA TRP A 94 -33.49 -1.77 -3.21
C TRP A 94 -32.84 -0.90 -2.12
N ASP A 95 -31.92 -1.51 -1.39
CA ASP A 95 -31.08 -0.89 -0.40
C ASP A 95 -29.65 -0.72 -0.95
N MET A 96 -29.00 0.39 -0.67
CA MET A 96 -27.60 0.65 -1.05
C MET A 96 -26.84 1.28 0.11
N GLY A 97 -25.55 1.00 0.16
CA GLY A 97 -24.59 1.61 1.09
C GLY A 97 -23.32 2.04 0.35
N LEU A 98 -22.83 3.21 0.71
CA LEU A 98 -21.57 3.77 0.21
C LEU A 98 -20.70 4.16 1.40
N ASN A 99 -19.45 3.73 1.41
CA ASN A 99 -18.41 4.19 2.32
C ASN A 99 -17.32 4.85 1.49
N PHE A 100 -16.86 6.01 1.95
CA PHE A 100 -15.77 6.75 1.33
C PHE A 100 -14.81 7.21 2.41
N THR A 101 -13.51 6.99 2.21
CA THR A 101 -12.45 7.44 3.11
C THR A 101 -11.37 8.14 2.30
N TYR A 102 -10.99 9.32 2.74
CA TYR A 102 -9.79 10.04 2.28
C TYR A 102 -8.86 10.21 3.48
N ASN A 103 -7.61 9.80 3.35
CA ASN A 103 -6.62 9.87 4.43
C ASN A 103 -5.28 10.43 3.96
N ILE A 104 -4.75 11.37 4.75
CA ILE A 104 -3.39 11.90 4.61
C ILE A 104 -2.59 11.48 5.84
N ASN A 105 -1.47 10.84 5.58
CA ASN A 105 -0.48 10.47 6.59
C ASN A 105 0.80 11.25 6.33
N LYS A 106 1.46 11.74 7.40
CA LYS A 106 2.73 12.46 7.29
C LYS A 106 3.58 12.22 8.52
N ILE A 107 4.86 11.96 8.31
CA ILE A 107 5.88 11.95 9.36
C ILE A 107 6.26 13.41 9.63
N GLU A 108 5.99 13.88 10.84
CA GLU A 108 6.18 15.28 11.22
C GLU A 108 7.58 15.54 11.79
N ASP A 109 8.13 14.56 12.49
CA ASP A 109 9.48 14.60 13.05
C ASP A 109 10.02 13.17 13.16
N LEU A 110 11.27 12.97 12.82
CA LEU A 110 11.98 11.70 12.98
C LEU A 110 13.43 11.91 13.46
N THR A 111 13.78 13.14 13.82
CA THR A 111 15.17 13.56 14.01
C THR A 111 15.65 13.56 15.45
N SER A 112 14.83 13.15 16.42
CA SER A 112 15.17 13.19 17.86
C SER A 112 16.58 12.64 18.16
N GLY A 113 17.57 13.53 18.23
CA GLY A 113 18.96 13.20 18.48
C GLY A 113 19.75 12.60 17.31
N GLN A 114 19.15 12.47 16.13
CA GLN A 114 19.78 12.04 14.89
C GLN A 114 20.10 13.27 14.01
N GLY A 115 20.98 13.13 13.04
CA GLY A 115 21.34 14.22 12.12
C GLY A 115 20.19 14.69 11.24
N GLU A 116 20.33 15.86 10.62
CA GLU A 116 19.41 16.33 9.59
C GLU A 116 19.27 15.31 8.46
N ASN A 117 18.05 15.14 7.93
CA ASN A 117 17.70 14.14 6.91
C ASN A 117 17.80 12.68 7.37
N TYR A 118 17.68 12.42 8.66
CA TYR A 118 17.58 11.04 9.16
C TYR A 118 16.36 10.34 8.57
N PHE A 119 16.50 9.06 8.25
CA PHE A 119 15.42 8.21 7.78
C PHE A 119 15.55 6.78 8.29
N VAL A 120 14.42 6.10 8.36
CA VAL A 120 14.35 4.67 8.66
C VAL A 120 13.96 3.91 7.41
N THR A 121 14.74 2.95 6.98
CA THR A 121 14.48 2.14 5.80
C THR A 121 13.41 1.09 6.08
N THR A 122 12.47 0.92 5.13
CA THR A 122 11.39 -0.08 5.18
C THR A 122 11.18 -0.70 3.80
N GLY A 123 10.24 -1.66 3.70
CA GLY A 123 9.92 -2.28 2.42
C GLY A 123 11.06 -3.13 1.87
N GLY A 124 11.39 -4.23 2.57
CA GLY A 124 12.39 -5.19 2.10
C GLY A 124 11.98 -5.83 0.77
N VAL A 125 12.94 -6.02 -0.14
CA VAL A 125 12.75 -6.57 -1.49
C VAL A 125 13.56 -7.85 -1.69
N SER A 126 13.16 -8.67 -2.67
CA SER A 126 13.82 -9.94 -2.96
C SER A 126 15.16 -9.81 -3.71
N SER A 127 15.45 -8.65 -4.27
CA SER A 127 16.65 -8.38 -5.09
C SER A 127 17.97 -8.27 -4.30
N GLY A 128 17.98 -8.64 -3.03
CA GLY A 128 19.19 -8.74 -2.21
C GLY A 128 18.89 -8.66 -0.73
N THR A 129 19.70 -9.34 0.07
CA THR A 129 19.54 -9.33 1.54
C THR A 129 19.81 -7.93 2.09
N GLY A 130 18.81 -7.38 2.80
CA GLY A 130 18.89 -6.05 3.42
C GLY A 130 18.52 -4.89 2.50
N ASN A 131 18.23 -5.14 1.22
CA ASN A 131 17.75 -4.11 0.30
C ASN A 131 16.33 -3.69 0.67
N THR A 132 16.10 -2.38 0.65
CA THR A 132 14.81 -1.75 0.99
C THR A 132 14.46 -0.70 -0.06
N ILE A 133 13.16 -0.54 -0.33
CA ILE A 133 12.66 0.36 -1.38
C ILE A 133 11.89 1.57 -0.82
N GLN A 134 11.55 1.56 0.46
CA GLN A 134 10.77 2.60 1.12
C GLN A 134 11.54 3.22 2.27
N ARG A 135 11.11 4.41 2.68
CA ARG A 135 11.64 5.13 3.85
C ARG A 135 10.52 5.74 4.69
N HIS A 136 10.77 5.81 5.98
CA HIS A 136 10.15 6.77 6.86
C HIS A 136 11.11 7.95 6.96
N GLN A 137 10.67 9.11 6.51
CA GLN A 137 11.47 10.35 6.51
C GLN A 137 10.55 11.53 6.79
N GLU A 138 11.05 12.51 7.54
CA GLU A 138 10.30 13.74 7.85
C GLU A 138 9.80 14.44 6.59
N GLY A 139 8.57 14.95 6.65
CA GLY A 139 7.91 15.64 5.55
C GLY A 139 7.14 14.74 4.58
N TYR A 140 7.37 13.42 4.61
CA TYR A 140 6.74 12.46 3.70
C TYR A 140 5.74 11.56 4.42
N ALA A 141 4.89 10.90 3.64
CA ALA A 141 4.04 9.84 4.15
C ALA A 141 4.88 8.64 4.60
N ALA A 142 4.41 7.90 5.59
CA ALA A 142 5.03 6.64 5.97
C ALA A 142 5.07 5.68 4.78
N ASN A 143 6.16 4.91 4.65
CA ASN A 143 6.39 3.99 3.55
C ASN A 143 6.37 4.65 2.16
N THR A 144 6.87 5.88 2.05
CA THR A 144 7.13 6.51 0.75
C THR A 144 8.26 5.75 0.04
N PHE A 145 8.08 5.48 -1.25
CA PHE A 145 9.11 4.88 -2.08
C PHE A 145 10.24 5.89 -2.34
N PHE A 146 11.49 5.42 -2.23
CA PHE A 146 12.68 6.20 -2.58
C PHE A 146 13.46 5.43 -3.64
N VAL A 147 13.40 5.94 -4.86
CA VAL A 147 13.85 5.25 -6.06
C VAL A 147 14.67 6.16 -6.97
N TYR A 148 15.40 5.57 -7.88
CA TYR A 148 15.99 6.29 -8.99
C TYR A 148 14.89 6.61 -10.03
N GLU A 149 14.71 7.89 -10.34
CA GLU A 149 13.79 8.32 -11.38
C GLU A 149 14.27 7.81 -12.74
N SER A 150 13.51 6.91 -13.35
CA SER A 150 13.81 6.38 -14.68
C SER A 150 13.03 7.13 -15.76
N TYR A 151 13.64 7.30 -16.93
CA TYR A 151 13.01 7.94 -18.09
C TYR A 151 13.41 7.23 -19.38
N ARG A 152 12.59 7.38 -20.43
CA ARG A 152 12.89 6.80 -21.74
C ARG A 152 13.51 7.85 -22.65
N THR A 153 14.64 7.52 -23.25
CA THR A 153 15.28 8.34 -24.30
C THR A 153 14.43 8.34 -25.58
N LYS A 154 14.76 9.25 -26.52
CA LYS A 154 14.11 9.27 -27.86
C LYS A 154 14.28 7.95 -28.63
N LYS A 155 15.28 7.14 -28.29
CA LYS A 155 15.54 5.82 -28.89
C LYS A 155 14.84 4.67 -28.15
N GLY A 156 14.03 4.98 -27.13
CA GLY A 156 13.31 4.00 -26.31
C GLY A 156 14.15 3.36 -25.20
N VAL A 157 15.42 3.72 -25.05
CA VAL A 157 16.30 3.20 -24.01
C VAL A 157 15.92 3.78 -22.65
N LEU A 158 15.80 2.96 -21.63
CA LEU A 158 15.52 3.37 -20.27
C LEU A 158 16.82 3.79 -19.57
N GLU A 159 16.82 5.00 -19.04
CA GLU A 159 17.94 5.61 -18.32
C GLU A 159 17.49 6.06 -16.94
N ILE A 160 18.43 6.15 -15.99
CA ILE A 160 18.22 6.80 -14.70
C ILE A 160 18.65 8.27 -14.80
N ARG A 161 17.86 9.14 -14.20
CA ARG A 161 18.17 10.57 -14.11
C ARG A 161 19.21 10.81 -13.03
N ASP A 162 20.30 11.42 -13.41
CA ASP A 162 21.27 12.01 -12.48
C ASP A 162 20.65 13.31 -11.92
N GLN A 163 20.33 13.29 -10.64
CA GLN A 163 19.61 14.39 -9.99
C GLN A 163 20.53 15.53 -9.59
N ASN A 164 21.78 15.23 -9.25
CA ASN A 164 22.74 16.22 -8.78
C ASN A 164 23.76 16.66 -9.85
N GLY A 165 23.80 15.98 -11.03
CA GLY A 165 24.64 16.31 -12.16
C GLY A 165 26.12 15.95 -11.96
N ASP A 166 26.44 14.99 -11.08
CA ASP A 166 27.81 14.55 -10.81
C ASP A 166 28.29 13.40 -11.74
N GLU A 167 27.49 13.03 -12.73
CA GLU A 167 27.70 11.95 -13.71
C GLU A 167 27.80 10.55 -13.08
N THR A 168 27.42 10.41 -11.80
CA THR A 168 27.49 9.14 -11.07
C THR A 168 26.17 8.80 -10.40
N ILE A 169 25.51 7.71 -10.80
CA ILE A 169 24.26 7.31 -10.17
C ILE A 169 24.53 6.62 -8.82
N ASN A 170 24.10 7.25 -7.75
CA ASN A 170 24.31 6.80 -6.37
C ASN A 170 23.14 7.19 -5.43
N GLU A 171 23.26 6.96 -4.12
CA GLU A 171 22.20 7.24 -3.13
C GLU A 171 21.71 8.71 -3.13
N LYS A 172 22.47 9.66 -3.65
CA LYS A 172 22.08 11.09 -3.74
C LYS A 172 21.08 11.36 -4.86
N ASP A 173 20.92 10.42 -5.81
CA ASP A 173 19.96 10.51 -6.91
C ASP A 173 18.62 9.85 -6.57
N LEU A 174 18.45 9.37 -5.36
CA LEU A 174 17.17 8.84 -4.91
C LEU A 174 16.19 9.95 -4.65
N VAL A 175 15.01 9.81 -5.23
CA VAL A 175 13.90 10.76 -5.06
C VAL A 175 12.71 10.09 -4.37
N PRO A 176 11.93 10.85 -3.58
CA PRO A 176 10.63 10.40 -3.12
C PRO A 176 9.71 10.27 -4.35
N TYR A 177 9.03 9.13 -4.49
CA TYR A 177 8.27 8.90 -5.72
C TYR A 177 6.85 8.56 -5.38
N HIS A 178 6.24 7.95 -4.77
CA HIS A 178 4.84 7.69 -4.41
C HIS A 178 4.77 7.03 -3.03
N LYS A 179 3.59 6.89 -2.49
CA LYS A 179 3.33 6.17 -1.24
C LYS A 179 2.58 4.86 -1.49
N ALA A 180 2.75 3.89 -0.63
CA ALA A 180 2.07 2.61 -0.73
C ALA A 180 0.57 2.71 -0.36
N ALA A 181 0.22 3.56 0.60
CA ALA A 181 -1.16 3.73 1.04
C ALA A 181 -2.02 4.44 -0.01
N PRO A 182 -3.28 4.04 -0.21
CA PRO A 182 -4.20 4.72 -1.10
C PRO A 182 -4.55 6.13 -0.59
N ASP A 183 -4.90 7.02 -1.55
CA ASP A 183 -5.49 8.32 -1.24
C ASP A 183 -6.97 8.17 -0.88
N PHE A 184 -7.68 7.35 -1.66
CA PHE A 184 -9.10 7.12 -1.48
C PHE A 184 -9.42 5.63 -1.34
N GLN A 185 -10.33 5.33 -0.43
CA GLN A 185 -10.94 4.01 -0.29
C GLN A 185 -12.44 4.15 -0.43
N ILE A 186 -13.03 3.32 -1.28
CA ILE A 186 -14.48 3.36 -1.57
C ILE A 186 -15.04 1.95 -1.41
N GLY A 187 -16.10 1.82 -0.63
CA GLY A 187 -16.90 0.62 -0.50
C GLY A 187 -18.32 0.88 -0.99
N PHE A 188 -18.84 0.00 -1.81
CA PHE A 188 -20.23 0.08 -2.26
C PHE A 188 -20.93 -1.25 -2.08
N GLN A 189 -22.09 -1.23 -1.46
CA GLN A 189 -22.95 -2.40 -1.28
C GLN A 189 -24.32 -2.12 -1.90
N SER A 190 -24.87 -3.13 -2.54
CA SER A 190 -26.21 -3.07 -3.13
C SER A 190 -26.97 -4.35 -2.84
N LYS A 191 -28.20 -4.20 -2.37
CA LYS A 191 -29.08 -5.30 -2.03
C LYS A 191 -30.45 -5.08 -2.64
N TRP A 192 -30.87 -6.03 -3.45
CA TRP A 192 -32.15 -6.06 -4.15
C TRP A 192 -33.01 -7.19 -3.62
N GLN A 193 -34.28 -6.96 -3.45
CA GLN A 193 -35.29 -7.96 -3.17
C GLN A 193 -36.39 -7.76 -4.21
N PHE A 194 -36.64 -8.80 -4.99
CA PHE A 194 -37.67 -8.79 -6.02
C PHE A 194 -38.54 -10.04 -5.87
N TYR A 195 -39.74 -9.87 -5.32
CA TYR A 195 -40.59 -10.98 -4.87
C TYR A 195 -39.79 -11.89 -3.93
N ASN A 196 -39.64 -13.16 -4.31
CA ASN A 196 -38.92 -14.18 -3.57
C ASN A 196 -37.41 -14.25 -3.87
N PHE A 197 -36.94 -13.48 -4.85
CA PHE A 197 -35.53 -13.40 -5.20
C PHE A 197 -34.82 -12.30 -4.40
N ASP A 198 -33.59 -12.56 -4.04
CA ASP A 198 -32.68 -11.54 -3.53
C ASP A 198 -31.35 -11.58 -4.29
N LEU A 199 -30.83 -10.41 -4.62
CA LEU A 199 -29.53 -10.20 -5.22
C LEU A 199 -28.75 -9.22 -4.35
N SER A 200 -27.52 -9.56 -3.99
CA SER A 200 -26.63 -8.62 -3.32
C SER A 200 -25.22 -8.71 -3.90
N PHE A 201 -24.54 -7.58 -3.92
CA PHE A 201 -23.12 -7.52 -4.25
C PHE A 201 -22.41 -6.43 -3.46
N SER A 202 -21.10 -6.62 -3.28
CA SER A 202 -20.21 -5.59 -2.70
C SER A 202 -19.02 -5.35 -3.60
N LEU A 203 -18.71 -4.06 -3.74
CA LEU A 203 -17.59 -3.54 -4.51
C LEU A 203 -16.66 -2.79 -3.57
N ARG A 204 -15.37 -2.88 -3.83
CA ARG A 204 -14.33 -2.14 -3.12
C ARG A 204 -13.35 -1.55 -4.13
N ALA A 205 -12.98 -0.29 -3.92
CA ALA A 205 -11.95 0.36 -4.71
C ALA A 205 -10.91 1.03 -3.80
N ASN A 206 -9.64 0.89 -4.15
CA ASN A 206 -8.55 1.71 -3.64
C ASN A 206 -8.00 2.54 -4.80
N ILE A 207 -7.74 3.82 -4.55
CA ILE A 207 -7.28 4.74 -5.58
C ILE A 207 -6.05 5.49 -5.05
N GLY A 208 -5.01 5.58 -5.86
CA GLY A 208 -3.78 6.30 -5.52
C GLY A 208 -2.78 5.50 -4.70
N ASN A 209 -2.98 4.19 -4.54
CA ASN A 209 -1.96 3.31 -3.97
C ASN A 209 -0.96 2.87 -5.03
N TYR A 210 0.30 2.74 -4.60
CA TYR A 210 1.37 2.26 -5.44
C TYR A 210 2.04 1.04 -4.81
N VAL A 211 2.52 0.14 -5.65
CA VAL A 211 3.23 -1.06 -5.22
C VAL A 211 4.53 -1.22 -6.00
N TYR A 212 5.50 -1.81 -5.37
CA TYR A 212 6.73 -2.23 -6.03
C TYR A 212 6.53 -3.62 -6.64
N ASN A 213 6.69 -3.73 -7.95
CA ASN A 213 6.60 -5.00 -8.66
C ASN A 213 7.93 -5.78 -8.55
N ASP A 214 8.15 -6.37 -7.38
CA ASP A 214 9.36 -7.12 -7.01
C ASP A 214 9.60 -8.32 -7.95
N VAL A 215 8.53 -8.97 -8.42
CA VAL A 215 8.64 -10.09 -9.35
C VAL A 215 9.21 -9.63 -10.70
N LEU A 216 8.72 -8.50 -11.22
CA LEU A 216 9.20 -7.94 -12.48
C LEU A 216 10.65 -7.46 -12.36
N ALA A 217 10.95 -6.71 -11.29
CA ALA A 217 12.29 -6.21 -11.01
C ALA A 217 13.32 -7.32 -10.82
N GLY A 218 13.01 -8.35 -10.04
CA GLY A 218 13.88 -9.50 -9.81
C GLY A 218 14.11 -10.35 -11.07
N LYS A 219 13.08 -10.52 -11.92
CA LYS A 219 13.23 -11.22 -13.20
C LYS A 219 14.08 -10.43 -14.19
N MET A 220 13.91 -9.12 -14.25
CA MET A 220 14.72 -8.28 -15.11
C MET A 220 16.20 -8.29 -14.70
N GLN A 221 16.49 -8.20 -13.42
CA GLN A 221 17.85 -8.28 -12.88
C GLN A 221 18.50 -9.65 -13.20
N SER A 222 17.77 -10.74 -13.00
CA SER A 222 18.23 -12.11 -13.31
C SER A 222 18.55 -12.28 -14.79
N MET A 223 17.75 -11.71 -15.69
CA MET A 223 18.02 -11.75 -17.13
C MET A 223 19.34 -11.07 -17.50
N LYS A 224 19.62 -9.90 -16.92
CA LYS A 224 20.87 -9.17 -17.19
C LYS A 224 22.10 -9.98 -16.79
N THR A 225 22.04 -10.65 -15.64
CA THR A 225 23.11 -11.53 -15.17
C THR A 225 23.30 -12.74 -16.08
N LEU A 226 22.22 -13.43 -16.43
CA LEU A 226 22.27 -14.68 -17.18
C LEU A 226 22.58 -14.50 -18.68
N SER A 227 22.13 -13.41 -19.30
CA SER A 227 22.51 -13.11 -20.69
C SER A 227 23.99 -12.79 -20.79
N ARG A 228 24.59 -12.21 -19.74
CA ARG A 228 26.03 -11.95 -19.65
C ARG A 228 26.85 -13.25 -19.51
N GLU A 229 26.31 -14.26 -18.86
CA GLU A 229 26.96 -15.55 -18.59
C GLU A 229 26.57 -16.66 -19.59
N GLY A 230 25.74 -16.34 -20.60
CA GLY A 230 25.26 -17.30 -21.59
C GLY A 230 24.23 -18.32 -21.10
N GLY A 231 23.57 -18.02 -19.96
CA GLY A 231 22.51 -18.86 -19.40
C GLY A 231 21.12 -18.56 -19.97
N TYR A 232 20.25 -19.58 -20.00
CA TYR A 232 18.84 -19.43 -20.36
C TYR A 232 17.98 -19.45 -19.11
N THR A 233 17.01 -18.53 -19.03
CA THR A 233 15.99 -18.53 -17.97
C THR A 233 14.59 -18.52 -18.54
N ASN A 234 13.66 -19.13 -17.83
CA ASN A 234 12.22 -18.91 -18.05
C ASN A 234 11.86 -17.49 -17.61
N VAL A 235 11.79 -16.59 -18.58
CA VAL A 235 11.51 -15.18 -18.35
C VAL A 235 10.05 -14.92 -18.66
N MET A 236 9.38 -14.19 -17.77
CA MET A 236 8.05 -13.66 -18.06
C MET A 236 8.14 -12.70 -19.26
N LEU A 237 7.25 -12.84 -20.23
CA LEU A 237 7.16 -11.92 -21.37
C LEU A 237 7.09 -10.46 -20.95
N ALA A 238 6.42 -10.19 -19.82
CA ALA A 238 6.32 -8.85 -19.24
C ALA A 238 7.67 -8.26 -18.78
N ALA A 239 8.66 -9.10 -18.46
CA ALA A 239 10.01 -8.65 -18.08
C ALA A 239 10.94 -8.47 -19.27
N GLN A 240 10.62 -9.04 -20.43
CA GLN A 240 11.50 -9.01 -21.61
C GLN A 240 11.65 -7.59 -22.17
N GLN A 241 10.56 -6.83 -22.25
CA GLN A 241 10.61 -5.47 -22.79
C GLN A 241 11.41 -4.51 -21.89
N PRO A 242 11.16 -4.41 -20.58
CA PRO A 242 12.01 -3.63 -19.70
C PRO A 242 13.50 -4.01 -19.76
N TYR A 243 13.80 -5.30 -19.85
CA TYR A 243 15.17 -5.77 -20.01
C TYR A 243 15.80 -5.26 -21.31
N ASN A 244 15.13 -5.40 -22.45
CA ASN A 244 15.64 -4.90 -23.74
C ASN A 244 15.87 -3.40 -23.71
N ASP A 245 14.99 -2.65 -23.01
CA ASP A 245 15.09 -1.19 -22.88
C ASP A 245 16.35 -0.77 -22.11
N ILE A 246 16.84 -1.58 -21.16
CA ILE A 246 18.06 -1.27 -20.38
C ILE A 246 19.34 -1.84 -20.97
N LEU A 247 19.28 -2.72 -21.97
CA LEU A 247 20.44 -3.42 -22.50
C LEU A 247 21.54 -2.47 -23.00
N ASN A 248 21.13 -1.33 -23.59
CA ASN A 248 22.02 -0.29 -24.09
C ASN A 248 22.06 0.95 -23.20
N SER A 249 21.57 0.87 -21.99
CA SER A 249 21.59 1.97 -21.03
C SER A 249 23.01 2.28 -20.56
N LYS A 250 23.30 3.56 -20.37
CA LYS A 250 24.58 4.03 -19.83
C LYS A 250 24.55 4.19 -18.32
N THR A 251 23.37 4.45 -17.74
CA THR A 251 23.17 4.76 -16.32
C THR A 251 22.62 3.57 -15.53
N VAL A 252 21.93 2.63 -16.18
CA VAL A 252 21.37 1.45 -15.52
C VAL A 252 22.40 0.33 -15.45
N THR A 253 22.69 -0.12 -14.23
CA THR A 253 23.59 -1.24 -13.92
C THR A 253 22.81 -2.38 -13.25
N THR A 254 23.44 -3.52 -13.02
CA THR A 254 22.85 -4.60 -12.22
C THR A 254 22.55 -4.19 -10.79
N ASP A 255 23.34 -3.28 -10.25
CA ASP A 255 23.27 -2.89 -8.84
C ASP A 255 22.16 -1.86 -8.56
N ASN A 256 21.80 -1.02 -9.55
CA ASN A 256 20.79 0.00 -9.41
C ASN A 256 19.46 -0.30 -10.11
N ALA A 257 19.45 -1.27 -11.05
CA ALA A 257 18.28 -1.57 -11.87
C ALA A 257 17.01 -1.93 -11.07
N TRP A 258 17.18 -2.64 -9.95
CA TRP A 258 16.06 -3.05 -9.11
C TRP A 258 15.34 -1.86 -8.43
N ARG A 259 16.02 -0.73 -8.26
CA ARG A 259 15.52 0.44 -7.51
C ARG A 259 15.02 1.57 -8.42
N MET A 260 14.59 1.25 -9.63
CA MET A 260 14.05 2.22 -10.58
C MET A 260 12.56 2.49 -10.37
N SER A 261 12.13 3.71 -10.67
CA SER A 261 10.72 4.11 -10.65
C SER A 261 9.84 3.31 -11.62
N GLU A 262 10.41 2.69 -12.65
CA GLU A 262 9.72 1.79 -13.59
C GLU A 262 8.98 0.63 -12.90
N PHE A 263 9.43 0.22 -11.72
CA PHE A 263 8.81 -0.88 -10.95
C PHE A 263 7.83 -0.42 -9.88
N ILE A 264 7.68 0.88 -9.70
CA ILE A 264 6.66 1.45 -8.82
C ILE A 264 5.41 1.67 -9.66
N GLU A 265 4.45 0.77 -9.52
CA GLU A 265 3.27 0.75 -10.36
C GLU A 265 2.04 1.26 -9.60
N ASN A 266 1.18 1.97 -10.32
CA ASN A 266 -0.13 2.32 -9.79
C ASN A 266 -0.96 1.03 -9.64
N ALA A 267 -1.31 0.72 -8.40
CA ALA A 267 -2.08 -0.46 -8.03
C ALA A 267 -3.53 -0.11 -7.65
N SER A 268 -4.03 1.02 -8.14
CA SER A 268 -5.46 1.34 -7.99
C SER A 268 -6.32 0.25 -8.60
N PHE A 269 -7.40 -0.10 -7.92
CA PHE A 269 -8.28 -1.17 -8.37
C PHE A 269 -9.74 -0.93 -8.02
N LEU A 270 -10.62 -1.56 -8.77
CA LEU A 270 -12.01 -1.84 -8.42
C LEU A 270 -12.20 -3.36 -8.37
N ARG A 271 -12.61 -3.88 -7.23
CA ARG A 271 -12.85 -5.30 -6.98
C ARG A 271 -14.30 -5.53 -6.62
N CYS A 272 -14.87 -6.60 -7.15
CA CYS A 272 -16.11 -7.17 -6.64
C CYS A 272 -15.75 -8.26 -5.61
N ASP A 273 -16.08 -8.04 -4.34
CA ASP A 273 -15.75 -8.99 -3.28
C ASP A 273 -16.68 -10.20 -3.31
N ASN A 274 -17.97 -9.98 -3.58
CA ASN A 274 -18.94 -11.07 -3.72
C ASN A 274 -20.15 -10.64 -4.53
N ILE A 275 -20.83 -11.64 -5.12
CA ILE A 275 -22.19 -11.53 -5.66
C ILE A 275 -22.97 -12.73 -5.12
N THR A 276 -24.11 -12.47 -4.50
CA THR A 276 -25.01 -13.52 -3.98
C THR A 276 -26.38 -13.39 -4.62
N LEU A 277 -26.89 -14.49 -5.16
CA LEU A 277 -28.26 -14.63 -5.64
C LEU A 277 -28.97 -15.64 -4.75
N GLY A 278 -30.12 -15.28 -4.21
CA GLY A 278 -30.95 -16.12 -3.37
C GLY A 278 -32.39 -16.23 -3.87
N TYR A 279 -33.04 -17.30 -3.48
CA TYR A 279 -34.47 -17.52 -3.64
C TYR A 279 -35.06 -18.06 -2.36
N THR A 280 -36.12 -17.42 -1.86
CA THR A 280 -36.82 -17.80 -0.63
C THR A 280 -38.15 -18.47 -0.97
N PHE A 281 -38.29 -19.71 -0.55
CA PHE A 281 -39.57 -20.42 -0.55
C PHE A 281 -40.33 -20.01 0.71
N ASP A 282 -41.46 -19.35 0.56
CA ASP A 282 -42.32 -18.95 1.68
C ASP A 282 -43.68 -19.63 1.55
N GLU A 283 -43.72 -20.92 1.92
CA GLU A 283 -44.91 -21.74 1.96
C GLU A 283 -45.47 -21.76 3.41
N ALA A 284 -46.78 -21.96 3.56
CA ALA A 284 -47.49 -21.78 4.84
C ALA A 284 -46.94 -22.58 6.02
N LYS A 285 -46.09 -23.60 5.80
CA LYS A 285 -45.50 -24.44 6.84
C LYS A 285 -43.98 -24.49 6.88
N VAL A 286 -43.33 -24.01 5.81
CA VAL A 286 -41.85 -24.10 5.69
C VAL A 286 -41.33 -22.83 5.02
N LYS A 287 -40.37 -22.14 5.67
CA LYS A 287 -39.56 -21.10 5.06
C LYS A 287 -38.17 -21.66 4.80
N ALA A 288 -37.75 -21.69 3.56
CA ALA A 288 -36.44 -22.13 3.15
C ALA A 288 -35.82 -21.13 2.16
N ARG A 289 -34.54 -20.86 2.28
CA ARG A 289 -33.80 -20.04 1.32
C ARG A 289 -32.66 -20.84 0.73
N ILE A 290 -32.62 -20.91 -0.60
CA ILE A 290 -31.47 -21.43 -1.36
C ILE A 290 -30.72 -20.24 -1.92
N PHE A 291 -29.39 -20.26 -1.86
CA PHE A 291 -28.56 -19.19 -2.41
C PHE A 291 -27.28 -19.73 -3.03
N ALA A 292 -26.73 -18.97 -3.94
CA ALA A 292 -25.40 -19.16 -4.53
C ALA A 292 -24.59 -17.88 -4.37
N THR A 293 -23.31 -18.02 -3.99
CA THR A 293 -22.38 -16.92 -3.84
C THR A 293 -21.14 -17.17 -4.67
N VAL A 294 -20.71 -16.15 -5.40
CA VAL A 294 -19.41 -16.10 -6.09
C VAL A 294 -18.57 -15.07 -5.38
N SER A 295 -17.39 -15.47 -4.89
CA SER A 295 -16.42 -14.60 -4.25
C SER A 295 -15.35 -14.17 -5.23
N ASN A 296 -14.93 -12.90 -5.17
CA ASN A 296 -13.91 -12.30 -6.02
C ASN A 296 -14.17 -12.53 -7.54
N PRO A 297 -15.39 -12.27 -8.07
CA PRO A 297 -15.71 -12.58 -9.46
C PRO A 297 -14.87 -11.80 -10.46
N PHE A 298 -14.43 -10.59 -10.11
CA PHE A 298 -13.52 -9.78 -10.93
C PHE A 298 -12.74 -8.75 -10.13
N VAL A 299 -11.60 -8.35 -10.69
CA VAL A 299 -10.82 -7.17 -10.33
C VAL A 299 -10.46 -6.40 -11.60
N ILE A 300 -10.57 -5.08 -11.55
CA ILE A 300 -10.16 -4.16 -12.62
C ILE A 300 -9.02 -3.32 -12.07
N SER A 301 -7.84 -3.43 -12.68
CA SER A 301 -6.63 -2.70 -12.30
C SER A 301 -5.71 -2.53 -13.49
N GLY A 302 -4.87 -1.50 -13.47
CA GLY A 302 -3.77 -1.32 -14.41
C GLY A 302 -2.46 -1.98 -13.96
N TYR A 303 -2.44 -2.58 -12.77
CA TYR A 303 -1.25 -3.24 -12.23
C TYR A 303 -0.85 -4.47 -13.07
N ARG A 304 0.45 -4.58 -13.39
CA ARG A 304 0.99 -5.68 -14.23
C ARG A 304 1.28 -6.97 -13.46
N GLY A 305 1.16 -6.95 -12.13
CA GLY A 305 1.33 -8.13 -11.28
C GLY A 305 0.08 -9.00 -11.21
N LEU A 306 0.10 -9.98 -10.31
CA LEU A 306 -0.97 -10.98 -10.19
C LEU A 306 -2.25 -10.39 -9.56
N ASP A 307 -2.12 -9.59 -8.51
CA ASP A 307 -3.24 -9.02 -7.76
C ASP A 307 -2.76 -7.75 -7.02
N PRO A 308 -3.40 -6.60 -7.24
CA PRO A 308 -3.05 -5.33 -6.60
C PRO A 308 -3.47 -5.27 -5.14
#